data_7bbb7610352f92d662acc70f3ac97a7b
#
_entry.id   7bbb7610352f92d662acc70f3ac97a7b
#
_cell.length_a   1.000
_cell.length_b   1.000
_cell.length_c   1.000
_cell.angle_alpha   90.00
_cell.angle_beta   90.00
_cell.angle_gamma   90.00
#
_symmetry.space_group_name_H-M   'P 1'
#
loop_
_entity.id
_entity.type
_entity.pdbx_description
1 polymer ?
#
loop_
_entity_poly.entity_id
_entity_poly.type
_entity_poly.pdbx_seq_one_letter_code
_entity_poly.pdbx_strand_id
1 'polypeptide(L)'
;LYWADTGTNPGIGTGEKAVNRGDLDGSTPQEVLATGTEPWDVDLDRRCPTYGEWRQRCFRRDALSAQTDPAADPDGDGIVNLLEYAFDLAPMSADRSALPVGFETTGPSLSGKYHGIKYRRRADASDLTYTVQVSTDLVTWRGSASDPQTAEAGVISLGDGMEEVTARTLYTVNGLPTHFMRVSVSVK
;
A
#
# COMPACT_ATOMS: atom_id res chain seq x y z
N LEU A 1 20.67 9.88 5.60
CA LEU A 1 21.22 8.53 5.73
C LEU A 1 21.16 8.09 7.19
N TYR A 2 20.77 6.84 7.43
CA TYR A 2 20.81 6.22 8.76
C TYR A 2 21.78 5.04 8.73
N TRP A 3 22.49 4.78 9.81
CA TRP A 3 23.35 3.63 9.96
C TRP A 3 23.44 3.20 11.42
N ALA A 4 23.70 1.94 11.66
CA ALA A 4 23.98 1.40 12.98
C ALA A 4 25.49 1.51 13.25
N ASP A 5 25.85 1.96 14.44
CA ASP A 5 27.24 1.99 14.92
C ASP A 5 27.41 0.95 16.03
N THR A 6 28.33 0.03 15.84
CA THR A 6 28.66 -1.03 16.80
C THR A 6 29.75 -0.63 17.77
N GLY A 7 30.12 0.65 17.85
CA GLY A 7 31.08 1.18 18.82
C GLY A 7 32.56 1.07 18.41
N THR A 8 32.84 0.78 17.13
CA THR A 8 34.24 0.69 16.63
C THR A 8 34.66 1.90 15.78
N ASN A 9 33.76 2.87 15.57
CA ASN A 9 34.07 4.06 14.77
C ASN A 9 34.70 5.16 15.64
N PRO A 10 35.93 5.58 15.37
CA PRO A 10 36.67 6.54 16.22
C PRO A 10 36.16 8.00 16.14
N GLY A 11 35.10 8.26 15.37
CA GLY A 11 34.56 9.61 15.13
C GLY A 11 33.32 9.98 15.93
N ILE A 12 32.67 9.05 16.62
CA ILE A 12 31.41 9.29 17.33
C ILE A 12 31.43 8.49 18.64
N GLY A 13 31.72 9.17 19.74
CA GLY A 13 31.64 8.64 21.11
C GLY A 13 32.49 7.39 21.41
N THR A 14 32.93 7.28 22.60
CA THR A 14 33.78 6.15 23.06
C THR A 14 32.94 4.94 23.45
N GLY A 15 32.68 4.05 22.48
CA GLY A 15 32.23 2.70 22.80
C GLY A 15 30.73 2.51 23.05
N GLU A 16 29.88 3.49 22.79
CA GLU A 16 28.42 3.33 22.84
C GLU A 16 27.87 2.89 21.48
N LYS A 17 26.94 1.95 21.53
CA LYS A 17 26.25 1.45 20.36
C LYS A 17 25.06 2.34 20.07
N ALA A 18 24.95 2.84 18.84
CA ALA A 18 23.96 3.86 18.50
C ALA A 18 23.39 3.66 17.09
N VAL A 19 22.21 4.22 16.89
CA VAL A 19 21.67 4.48 15.56
C VAL A 19 21.91 5.96 15.27
N ASN A 20 22.55 6.24 14.15
CA ASN A 20 22.96 7.57 13.73
C ASN A 20 22.24 8.03 12.49
N ARG A 21 22.12 9.34 12.34
CA ARG A 21 21.63 10.01 11.13
C ARG A 21 22.64 11.06 10.69
N GLY A 22 22.85 11.20 9.40
CA GLY A 22 23.68 12.24 8.82
C GLY A 22 23.26 12.59 7.42
N ASP A 23 23.88 13.62 6.84
CA ASP A 23 23.71 13.96 5.45
C ASP A 23 24.31 12.90 4.53
N LEU A 24 23.95 12.91 3.21
CA LEU A 24 24.41 11.90 2.27
C LEU A 24 25.93 11.92 2.03
N ASP A 25 26.60 13.02 2.35
CA ASP A 25 28.04 13.19 2.26
C ASP A 25 28.79 12.72 3.54
N GLY A 26 28.05 12.23 4.55
CA GLY A 26 28.61 11.80 5.82
C GLY A 26 28.93 12.95 6.79
N SER A 27 28.61 14.19 6.42
CA SER A 27 28.75 15.36 7.30
C SER A 27 27.65 15.37 8.37
N THR A 28 27.86 16.12 9.44
CA THR A 28 26.89 16.34 10.53
C THR A 28 26.26 15.05 11.10
N PRO A 29 27.04 14.06 11.56
CA PRO A 29 26.46 12.89 12.20
C PRO A 29 25.72 13.28 13.48
N GLN A 30 24.51 12.79 13.63
CA GLN A 30 23.71 12.99 14.84
C GLN A 30 23.27 11.64 15.38
N GLU A 31 23.58 11.36 16.64
CA GLU A 31 23.04 10.21 17.32
C GLU A 31 21.52 10.35 17.48
N VAL A 32 20.77 9.34 17.05
CA VAL A 32 19.31 9.33 17.13
C VAL A 32 18.84 8.47 18.28
N LEU A 33 19.55 7.38 18.55
CA LEU A 33 19.24 6.44 19.62
C LEU A 33 20.52 5.76 20.12
N ALA A 34 20.87 5.98 21.38
CA ALA A 34 21.87 5.19 22.07
C ALA A 34 21.26 3.86 22.50
N THR A 35 21.89 2.74 22.16
CA THR A 35 21.42 1.41 22.54
C THR A 35 22.48 0.70 23.36
N GLY A 36 22.10 0.11 24.49
CA GLY A 36 23.02 -0.71 25.32
C GLY A 36 23.27 -2.10 24.72
N THR A 37 22.64 -2.43 23.59
CA THR A 37 22.75 -3.70 22.86
C THR A 37 23.18 -3.46 21.43
N GLU A 38 23.72 -4.49 20.78
CA GLU A 38 24.15 -4.39 19.38
C GLU A 38 22.97 -4.01 18.46
N PRO A 39 22.98 -2.87 17.79
CA PRO A 39 22.00 -2.56 16.75
C PRO A 39 22.42 -3.27 15.44
N TRP A 40 21.96 -4.53 15.28
CA TRP A 40 22.32 -5.35 14.11
C TRP A 40 21.62 -4.90 12.85
N ASP A 41 20.50 -4.21 13.01
CA ASP A 41 19.70 -3.74 11.88
C ASP A 41 18.96 -2.46 12.24
N VAL A 42 18.79 -1.59 11.26
CA VAL A 42 17.91 -0.42 11.35
C VAL A 42 16.67 -0.73 10.50
N ASP A 43 15.65 -1.23 11.16
CA ASP A 43 14.35 -1.40 10.51
C ASP A 43 13.66 -0.03 10.44
N LEU A 44 13.54 0.48 9.22
CA LEU A 44 12.83 1.73 8.97
C LEU A 44 11.34 1.43 8.85
N ASP A 45 10.54 2.05 9.70
CA ASP A 45 9.09 2.03 9.54
C ASP A 45 8.71 2.53 8.12
N ARG A 46 8.20 1.61 7.32
CA ARG A 46 7.81 1.87 5.93
C ARG A 46 6.37 2.31 5.77
N ARG A 47 5.64 2.43 6.87
CA ARG A 47 4.27 2.91 6.84
C ARG A 47 4.21 4.34 6.30
N CYS A 48 3.24 4.57 5.45
CA CYS A 48 2.92 5.88 4.91
C CYS A 48 1.40 6.06 5.06
N PRO A 49 0.91 6.48 6.24
CA PRO A 49 -0.52 6.56 6.55
C PRO A 49 -1.25 7.67 5.78
N THR A 50 -0.52 8.52 5.06
CA THR A 50 -1.09 9.55 4.19
C THR A 50 -0.39 9.59 2.82
N TYR A 51 -1.13 10.03 1.81
CA TYR A 51 -0.57 10.31 0.47
C TYR A 51 0.60 11.28 0.53
N GLY A 52 0.52 12.28 1.42
CA GLY A 52 1.58 13.27 1.60
C GLY A 52 2.91 12.66 2.05
N GLU A 53 2.87 11.72 2.99
CA GLU A 53 4.05 11.00 3.48
C GLU A 53 4.62 10.06 2.41
N TRP A 54 3.75 9.31 1.73
CA TRP A 54 4.14 8.46 0.61
C TRP A 54 4.81 9.28 -0.51
N ARG A 55 4.24 10.41 -0.88
CA ARG A 55 4.81 11.33 -1.87
C ARG A 55 6.22 11.80 -1.48
N GLN A 56 6.41 12.21 -0.22
CA GLN A 56 7.72 12.67 0.26
C GLN A 56 8.78 11.57 0.21
N ARG A 57 8.36 10.33 0.34
CA ARG A 57 9.24 9.15 0.30
C ARG A 57 9.57 8.70 -1.11
N CYS A 58 8.58 8.71 -2.02
CA CYS A 58 8.73 8.16 -3.36
C CYS A 58 9.31 9.16 -4.35
N PHE A 59 9.12 10.47 -4.12
CA PHE A 59 9.57 11.51 -5.02
C PHE A 59 10.70 12.34 -4.40
N ARG A 60 11.55 12.88 -5.27
CA ARG A 60 12.57 13.85 -4.83
C ARG A 60 11.88 15.13 -4.31
N ARG A 61 12.57 15.87 -3.44
CA ARG A 61 12.04 17.13 -2.88
C ARG A 61 11.76 18.20 -3.93
N ASP A 62 12.48 18.16 -5.04
CA ASP A 62 12.37 19.10 -6.16
C ASP A 62 11.45 18.56 -7.29
N ALA A 63 10.77 17.46 -7.07
CA ALA A 63 9.81 16.92 -8.04
C ALA A 63 8.69 17.94 -8.31
N LEU A 64 8.37 18.12 -9.59
CA LEU A 64 7.31 19.04 -10.01
C LEU A 64 5.95 18.58 -9.44
N SER A 65 5.13 19.55 -9.04
CA SER A 65 3.77 19.26 -8.52
C SER A 65 2.93 18.45 -9.51
N ALA A 66 3.10 18.68 -10.80
CA ALA A 66 2.45 17.92 -11.85
C ALA A 66 2.83 16.44 -11.89
N GLN A 67 4.04 16.07 -11.45
CA GLN A 67 4.48 14.66 -11.36
C GLN A 67 3.98 13.97 -10.10
N THR A 68 3.74 14.74 -9.05
CA THR A 68 3.35 14.24 -7.72
C THR A 68 1.85 14.40 -7.45
N ASP A 69 1.07 14.82 -8.45
CA ASP A 69 -0.39 14.88 -8.36
C ASP A 69 -0.98 13.47 -8.25
N PRO A 70 -2.01 13.23 -7.41
CA PRO A 70 -2.66 11.93 -7.32
C PRO A 70 -3.17 11.37 -8.66
N ALA A 71 -3.52 12.21 -9.61
CA ALA A 71 -3.97 11.82 -10.94
C ALA A 71 -2.85 11.72 -11.98
N ALA A 72 -1.60 12.04 -11.63
CA ALA A 72 -0.46 11.88 -12.53
C ALA A 72 -0.02 10.42 -12.64
N ASP A 73 0.59 10.10 -13.78
CA ASP A 73 1.20 8.81 -14.12
C ASP A 73 2.61 9.13 -14.66
N PRO A 74 3.62 9.26 -13.78
CA PRO A 74 4.95 9.74 -14.17
C PRO A 74 5.78 8.73 -14.95
N ASP A 75 5.57 7.43 -14.78
CA ASP A 75 6.29 6.38 -15.51
C ASP A 75 5.57 5.89 -16.76
N GLY A 76 4.29 6.31 -16.95
CA GLY A 76 3.52 6.05 -18.16
C GLY A 76 2.99 4.62 -18.26
N ASP A 77 2.85 3.89 -17.15
CA ASP A 77 2.38 2.51 -17.16
C ASP A 77 0.84 2.38 -17.16
N GLY A 78 0.12 3.50 -17.06
CA GLY A 78 -1.34 3.60 -17.03
C GLY A 78 -1.94 3.50 -15.63
N ILE A 79 -1.12 3.52 -14.56
CA ILE A 79 -1.56 3.55 -13.17
C ILE A 79 -1.22 4.92 -12.59
N VAL A 80 -2.22 5.61 -12.08
CA VAL A 80 -2.01 6.94 -11.49
C VAL A 80 -1.47 6.82 -10.07
N ASN A 81 -0.71 7.82 -9.62
CA ASN A 81 -0.09 7.89 -8.30
C ASN A 81 -1.02 7.52 -7.13
N LEU A 82 -2.30 7.91 -7.20
CA LEU A 82 -3.27 7.56 -6.17
C LEU A 82 -3.45 6.03 -6.04
N LEU A 83 -3.50 5.33 -7.16
CA LEU A 83 -3.64 3.86 -7.16
C LEU A 83 -2.34 3.18 -6.76
N GLU A 84 -1.20 3.74 -7.14
CA GLU A 84 0.11 3.24 -6.71
C GLU A 84 0.30 3.39 -5.20
N TYR A 85 -0.06 4.54 -4.64
CA TYR A 85 -0.11 4.72 -3.19
C TYR A 85 -1.04 3.69 -2.53
N ALA A 86 -2.26 3.55 -3.07
CA ALA A 86 -3.28 2.68 -2.48
C ALA A 86 -2.89 1.21 -2.49
N PHE A 87 -2.24 0.73 -3.54
CA PHE A 87 -1.89 -0.69 -3.74
C PHE A 87 -0.42 -1.02 -3.46
N ASP A 88 0.36 -0.04 -2.98
CA ASP A 88 1.79 -0.18 -2.70
C ASP A 88 2.61 -0.55 -3.95
N LEU A 89 2.41 0.21 -5.01
CA LEU A 89 3.15 0.16 -6.27
C LEU A 89 4.20 1.26 -6.34
N ALA A 90 5.07 1.22 -7.35
CA ALA A 90 6.21 2.13 -7.51
C ALA A 90 5.93 3.23 -8.54
N PRO A 91 5.80 4.54 -8.15
CA PRO A 91 5.34 5.62 -9.05
C PRO A 91 6.35 6.05 -10.12
N MET A 92 7.54 5.49 -10.13
CA MET A 92 8.62 5.84 -11.06
C MET A 92 9.14 4.63 -11.81
N SER A 93 8.45 3.49 -11.74
CA SER A 93 8.87 2.24 -12.38
C SER A 93 7.66 1.36 -12.61
N ALA A 94 7.31 1.11 -13.85
CA ALA A 94 6.15 0.32 -14.24
C ALA A 94 6.04 -0.99 -13.43
N ASP A 95 5.06 -1.06 -12.56
CA ASP A 95 4.81 -2.17 -11.64
C ASP A 95 3.31 -2.46 -11.54
N ARG A 96 2.92 -3.68 -11.90
CA ARG A 96 1.54 -4.16 -11.85
C ARG A 96 1.36 -5.33 -10.89
N SER A 97 2.37 -5.64 -10.09
CA SER A 97 2.42 -6.86 -9.26
C SER A 97 1.38 -6.90 -8.15
N ALA A 98 0.90 -5.74 -7.70
CA ALA A 98 -0.05 -5.60 -6.61
C ALA A 98 -1.46 -5.13 -7.04
N LEU A 99 -1.73 -5.11 -8.34
CA LEU A 99 -3.08 -4.79 -8.84
C LEU A 99 -4.12 -5.82 -8.37
N PRO A 100 -5.39 -5.40 -8.22
CA PRO A 100 -6.47 -6.31 -7.87
C PRO A 100 -6.61 -7.48 -8.85
N VAL A 101 -6.79 -8.69 -8.32
CA VAL A 101 -6.92 -9.93 -9.09
C VAL A 101 -8.28 -10.57 -8.85
N GLY A 102 -9.03 -10.78 -9.94
CA GLY A 102 -10.30 -11.50 -9.92
C GLY A 102 -10.11 -13.01 -9.87
N PHE A 103 -11.01 -13.72 -9.19
CA PHE A 103 -11.03 -15.18 -9.10
C PHE A 103 -12.46 -15.70 -8.90
N GLU A 104 -12.64 -17.01 -9.08
CA GLU A 104 -13.86 -17.71 -8.64
C GLU A 104 -13.58 -18.48 -7.34
N THR A 105 -14.53 -18.46 -6.43
CA THR A 105 -14.42 -19.18 -5.17
C THR A 105 -15.61 -20.07 -4.90
N THR A 106 -15.35 -21.23 -4.30
CA THR A 106 -16.30 -22.13 -3.69
C THR A 106 -15.81 -22.44 -2.28
N GLY A 107 -16.71 -22.67 -1.33
CA GLY A 107 -16.31 -23.02 0.02
C GLY A 107 -17.32 -23.98 0.66
N PRO A 108 -16.94 -24.71 1.70
CA PRO A 108 -17.80 -25.72 2.36
C PRO A 108 -19.09 -25.12 2.95
N SER A 109 -19.08 -23.82 3.22
CA SER A 109 -20.27 -23.08 3.70
C SER A 109 -20.96 -22.28 2.61
N LEU A 110 -20.54 -22.41 1.34
CA LEU A 110 -21.10 -21.67 0.21
C LEU A 110 -21.94 -22.60 -0.65
N SER A 111 -23.17 -22.19 -0.97
CA SER A 111 -24.12 -22.97 -1.79
C SER A 111 -23.87 -22.89 -3.29
N GLY A 112 -22.64 -22.54 -3.72
CA GLY A 112 -22.29 -22.40 -5.14
C GLY A 112 -20.95 -21.72 -5.37
N LYS A 113 -20.71 -21.32 -6.61
CA LYS A 113 -19.57 -20.51 -7.03
C LYS A 113 -19.89 -19.02 -6.91
N TYR A 114 -18.91 -18.24 -6.47
CA TYR A 114 -18.99 -16.78 -6.34
C TYR A 114 -17.82 -16.15 -7.05
N HIS A 115 -18.01 -14.95 -7.59
CA HIS A 115 -16.90 -14.13 -8.03
C HIS A 115 -16.24 -13.48 -6.82
N GLY A 116 -14.92 -13.44 -6.83
CA GLY A 116 -14.10 -12.81 -5.82
C GLY A 116 -13.06 -11.88 -6.43
N ILE A 117 -12.55 -10.98 -5.60
CA ILE A 117 -11.43 -10.11 -5.91
C ILE A 117 -10.50 -10.07 -4.71
N LYS A 118 -9.21 -10.20 -4.98
CA LYS A 118 -8.14 -9.96 -4.01
C LYS A 118 -7.45 -8.66 -4.33
N TYR A 119 -7.17 -7.86 -3.33
CA TYR A 119 -6.45 -6.61 -3.51
C TYR A 119 -5.69 -6.24 -2.24
N ARG A 120 -4.65 -5.46 -2.40
CA ARG A 120 -3.96 -4.85 -1.27
C ARG A 120 -4.67 -3.57 -0.84
N ARG A 121 -4.60 -3.26 0.45
CA ARG A 121 -4.98 -1.94 0.97
C ARG A 121 -4.03 -1.51 2.08
N ARG A 122 -3.90 -0.22 2.28
CA ARG A 122 -3.26 0.35 3.46
C ARG A 122 -4.26 0.32 4.61
N ALA A 123 -3.97 -0.49 5.63
CA ALA A 123 -4.82 -0.61 6.81
C ALA A 123 -4.79 0.65 7.67
N ASP A 124 -3.68 1.37 7.65
CA ASP A 124 -3.41 2.58 8.43
C ASP A 124 -3.71 3.88 7.67
N ALA A 125 -4.10 3.82 6.39
CA ALA A 125 -4.41 5.02 5.61
C ALA A 125 -5.61 5.77 6.16
N SER A 126 -5.36 6.95 6.71
CA SER A 126 -6.40 7.83 7.25
C SER A 126 -7.15 8.62 6.17
N ASP A 127 -6.53 8.75 5.00
CA ASP A 127 -6.97 9.57 3.86
C ASP A 127 -7.60 8.79 2.71
N LEU A 128 -7.65 7.45 2.77
CA LEU A 128 -8.22 6.61 1.71
C LEU A 128 -9.54 5.94 2.10
N THR A 129 -10.37 5.75 1.09
CA THR A 129 -11.55 4.87 1.13
C THR A 129 -11.48 3.88 -0.02
N TYR A 130 -11.62 2.59 0.32
CA TYR A 130 -11.69 1.50 -0.67
C TYR A 130 -13.11 0.99 -0.76
N THR A 131 -13.62 0.84 -1.97
CA THR A 131 -14.96 0.29 -2.22
C THR A 131 -14.89 -0.77 -3.30
N VAL A 132 -15.29 -2.00 -2.98
CA VAL A 132 -15.43 -3.05 -3.98
C VAL A 132 -16.77 -2.89 -4.67
N GLN A 133 -16.76 -2.75 -5.97
CA GLN A 133 -17.93 -2.52 -6.78
C GLN A 133 -18.12 -3.64 -7.81
N VAL A 134 -19.37 -3.91 -8.14
CA VAL A 134 -19.81 -4.91 -9.13
C VAL A 134 -20.62 -4.22 -10.23
N SER A 135 -20.44 -4.67 -11.46
CA SER A 135 -21.22 -4.23 -12.62
C SER A 135 -21.59 -5.42 -13.50
N THR A 136 -22.70 -5.33 -14.20
CA THR A 136 -23.11 -6.29 -15.24
C THR A 136 -22.95 -5.73 -16.65
N ASP A 137 -22.70 -4.43 -16.77
CA ASP A 137 -22.69 -3.68 -18.05
C ASP A 137 -21.44 -2.79 -18.22
N LEU A 138 -20.51 -2.77 -17.23
CA LEU A 138 -19.33 -1.89 -17.15
C LEU A 138 -19.67 -0.38 -17.08
N VAL A 139 -20.92 -0.02 -17.00
CA VAL A 139 -21.41 1.37 -16.95
C VAL A 139 -21.94 1.67 -15.55
N THR A 140 -22.85 0.83 -15.07
CA THR A 140 -23.48 0.98 -13.76
C THR A 140 -22.72 0.17 -12.71
N TRP A 141 -22.08 0.86 -11.78
CA TRP A 141 -21.31 0.24 -10.72
C TRP A 141 -22.04 0.35 -9.37
N ARG A 142 -22.22 -0.77 -8.70
CA ARG A 142 -22.92 -0.91 -7.42
C ARG A 142 -21.98 -1.44 -6.35
N GLY A 143 -22.19 -1.10 -5.10
CA GLY A 143 -21.34 -1.54 -3.98
C GLY A 143 -21.10 -0.45 -2.93
N SER A 144 -21.99 0.57 -2.87
CA SER A 144 -21.96 1.55 -1.77
C SER A 144 -22.37 0.90 -0.44
N ALA A 145 -22.11 1.58 0.67
CA ALA A 145 -22.53 1.13 1.99
C ALA A 145 -24.06 0.95 2.11
N SER A 146 -24.84 1.71 1.33
CA SER A 146 -26.30 1.62 1.27
C SER A 146 -26.82 0.54 0.30
N ASP A 147 -25.96 0.05 -0.60
CA ASP A 147 -26.27 -0.98 -1.60
C ASP A 147 -25.09 -1.97 -1.70
N PRO A 148 -24.83 -2.76 -0.65
CA PRO A 148 -23.70 -3.69 -0.63
C PRO A 148 -23.94 -4.84 -1.63
N GLN A 149 -22.99 -5.05 -2.52
CA GLN A 149 -23.00 -6.13 -3.51
C GLN A 149 -21.96 -7.21 -3.21
N THR A 150 -21.07 -6.92 -2.28
CA THR A 150 -19.94 -7.77 -1.91
C THR A 150 -19.82 -7.86 -0.39
N ALA A 151 -19.19 -8.93 0.08
CA ALA A 151 -18.76 -9.07 1.47
C ALA A 151 -17.26 -9.34 1.50
N GLU A 152 -16.60 -8.77 2.50
CA GLU A 152 -15.23 -9.11 2.84
C GLU A 152 -15.20 -10.56 3.38
N ALA A 153 -14.36 -11.39 2.79
CA ALA A 153 -14.29 -12.83 3.07
C ALA A 153 -13.02 -13.21 3.84
N GLY A 154 -12.04 -12.32 3.88
CA GLY A 154 -10.81 -12.50 4.64
C GLY A 154 -9.87 -11.32 4.49
N VAL A 155 -9.06 -11.12 5.53
CA VAL A 155 -7.99 -10.11 5.58
C VAL A 155 -6.74 -10.76 6.12
N ILE A 156 -5.61 -10.52 5.48
CA ILE A 156 -4.29 -11.02 5.87
C ILE A 156 -3.35 -9.83 5.97
N SER A 157 -2.69 -9.65 7.11
CA SER A 157 -1.65 -8.63 7.25
C SER A 157 -0.42 -9.01 6.43
N LEU A 158 0.10 -8.05 5.67
CA LEU A 158 1.33 -8.19 4.87
C LEU A 158 2.54 -7.52 5.55
N GLY A 159 2.34 -6.86 6.69
CA GLY A 159 3.34 -6.01 7.33
C GLY A 159 3.32 -4.57 6.80
N ASP A 160 4.12 -3.69 7.39
CA ASP A 160 4.30 -2.28 6.98
C ASP A 160 2.99 -1.49 6.77
N GLY A 161 1.94 -1.82 7.53
CA GLY A 161 0.61 -1.19 7.40
C GLY A 161 -0.19 -1.67 6.18
N MET A 162 0.25 -2.70 5.47
CA MET A 162 -0.44 -3.27 4.33
C MET A 162 -1.24 -4.52 4.68
N GLU A 163 -2.37 -4.71 4.02
CA GLU A 163 -3.23 -5.89 4.10
C GLU A 163 -3.59 -6.42 2.72
N GLU A 164 -3.72 -7.75 2.59
CA GLU A 164 -4.43 -8.38 1.47
C GLU A 164 -5.87 -8.64 1.89
N VAL A 165 -6.79 -8.07 1.14
CA VAL A 165 -8.23 -8.25 1.34
C VAL A 165 -8.78 -9.19 0.28
N THR A 166 -9.56 -10.16 0.73
CA THR A 166 -10.38 -11.00 -0.13
C THR A 166 -11.84 -10.59 0.02
N ALA A 167 -12.46 -10.16 -1.07
CA ALA A 167 -13.89 -9.88 -1.12
C ALA A 167 -14.58 -10.79 -2.14
N ARG A 168 -15.85 -11.10 -1.92
CA ARG A 168 -16.67 -11.89 -2.85
C ARG A 168 -18.04 -11.26 -3.05
N THR A 169 -18.69 -11.60 -4.16
CA THR A 169 -20.09 -11.22 -4.40
C THR A 169 -21.02 -11.87 -3.38
N LEU A 170 -22.17 -11.24 -3.15
CA LEU A 170 -23.23 -11.79 -2.30
C LEU A 170 -24.08 -12.84 -3.02
N TYR A 171 -23.98 -12.94 -4.35
CA TYR A 171 -24.73 -13.89 -5.18
C TYR A 171 -23.80 -14.84 -5.94
N THR A 172 -24.34 -15.99 -6.29
CA THR A 172 -23.62 -17.03 -7.04
C THR A 172 -23.45 -16.65 -8.50
N VAL A 173 -22.42 -17.21 -9.14
CA VAL A 173 -22.15 -17.07 -10.60
C VAL A 173 -23.36 -17.47 -11.45
N ASN A 174 -24.12 -18.49 -11.02
CA ASN A 174 -25.30 -18.96 -11.75
C ASN A 174 -26.51 -18.01 -11.65
N GLY A 175 -26.51 -17.08 -10.70
CA GLY A 175 -27.60 -16.09 -10.50
C GLY A 175 -27.51 -14.91 -11.44
N LEU A 176 -26.31 -14.62 -11.99
CA LEU A 176 -26.05 -13.53 -12.94
C LEU A 176 -24.92 -13.93 -13.87
N PRO A 177 -25.18 -14.03 -15.18
CA PRO A 177 -24.24 -14.65 -16.13
C PRO A 177 -22.98 -13.82 -16.43
N THR A 178 -22.97 -12.53 -16.10
CA THR A 178 -21.83 -11.65 -16.38
C THR A 178 -21.64 -10.68 -15.22
N HIS A 179 -20.47 -10.73 -14.61
CA HIS A 179 -20.09 -9.81 -13.55
C HIS A 179 -18.69 -9.27 -13.79
N PHE A 180 -18.56 -7.99 -13.61
CA PHE A 180 -17.30 -7.30 -13.52
C PHE A 180 -17.11 -6.81 -12.08
N MET A 181 -15.92 -6.90 -11.57
CA MET A 181 -15.56 -6.39 -10.25
C MET A 181 -14.42 -5.39 -10.37
N ARG A 182 -14.46 -4.36 -9.55
CA ARG A 182 -13.35 -3.42 -9.40
C ARG A 182 -13.18 -2.98 -7.95
N VAL A 183 -12.00 -2.51 -7.62
CA VAL A 183 -11.74 -1.74 -6.41
C VAL A 183 -11.70 -0.27 -6.80
N SER A 184 -12.60 0.51 -6.24
CA SER A 184 -12.59 1.97 -6.36
C SER A 184 -11.86 2.55 -5.17
N VAL A 185 -10.92 3.45 -5.41
CA VAL A 185 -10.19 4.17 -4.36
C VAL A 185 -10.52 5.65 -4.47
N SER A 186 -10.78 6.29 -3.36
CA SER A 186 -10.99 7.73 -3.27
C SER A 186 -10.31 8.32 -2.04
N VAL A 187 -9.90 9.57 -2.15
CA VAL A 187 -9.44 10.37 -1.01
C VAL A 187 -10.66 10.79 -0.20
N LYS A 188 -10.52 10.80 1.13
CA LYS A 188 -11.55 11.27 2.08
C LYS A 188 -11.58 12.78 2.16
#